data_9f42cfa51304576a21176dffcc4c49f9
#
_entry.id   9f42cfa51304576a21176dffcc4c49f9
#
_cell.length_a   1.000
_cell.length_b   1.000
_cell.length_c   1.000
_cell.angle_alpha   90.00
_cell.angle_beta   90.00
_cell.angle_gamma   90.00
#
_symmetry.space_group_name_H-M   'P 1'
#
loop_
_entity.id
_entity.type
_entity.pdbx_description
1 polymer ?
#
loop_
_entity_poly.entity_id
_entity_poly.type
_entity_poly.pdbx_seq_one_letter_code
_entity_poly.pdbx_strand_id
1 'polypeptide(L)'
;MRRAGVEDFADRGMSTLSGGERQRVQLARALAQEPRLLVLDEPTNHLDIRHQLQLLALVRALDVTTLVTLHDLNLAASYCDEIVVLEHGRVVASGLPGEVFTPQLLQRVFGVRADTLVNPLTGRLQLVYADS
;
A
#
# COMPACT_ATOMS: atom_id res chain seq x y z
N MET A 1 -14.22 15.97 -0.11
CA MET A 1 -14.26 14.82 0.81
C MET A 1 -14.85 13.54 0.23
N ARG A 2 -15.67 13.64 -0.80
CA ARG A 2 -16.29 12.45 -1.43
C ARG A 2 -15.30 11.40 -1.90
N ARG A 3 -14.16 11.82 -2.48
CA ARG A 3 -13.13 10.89 -2.99
C ARG A 3 -12.59 9.93 -1.94
N ALA A 4 -12.60 10.35 -0.69
CA ALA A 4 -12.04 9.53 0.40
C ALA A 4 -13.12 8.74 1.17
N GLY A 5 -14.40 8.85 0.80
CA GLY A 5 -15.48 8.12 1.45
C GLY A 5 -15.69 8.51 2.90
N VAL A 6 -15.55 9.80 3.21
CA VAL A 6 -15.63 10.29 4.60
C VAL A 6 -16.80 11.26 4.83
N GLU A 7 -17.74 11.35 3.90
CA GLU A 7 -18.85 12.29 4.00
C GLU A 7 -19.65 12.08 5.30
N ASP A 8 -19.87 10.82 5.68
CA ASP A 8 -20.65 10.47 6.86
C ASP A 8 -19.95 10.80 8.17
N PHE A 9 -18.65 11.08 8.12
CA PHE A 9 -17.82 11.34 9.29
C PHE A 9 -17.37 12.79 9.41
N ALA A 10 -17.78 13.66 8.49
CA ALA A 10 -17.29 15.04 8.40
C ALA A 10 -17.56 15.84 9.68
N ASP A 11 -18.66 15.56 10.38
CA ASP A 11 -19.06 16.27 11.60
C ASP A 11 -18.50 15.65 12.89
N ARG A 12 -17.76 14.54 12.78
CA ARG A 12 -17.19 13.88 13.95
C ARG A 12 -15.81 14.42 14.28
N GLY A 13 -15.50 14.48 15.57
CA GLY A 13 -14.15 14.76 16.03
C GLY A 13 -13.20 13.60 15.72
N MET A 14 -11.94 13.89 15.42
CA MET A 14 -10.93 12.85 15.09
C MET A 14 -10.78 11.80 16.18
N SER A 15 -10.94 12.19 17.46
CA SER A 15 -10.78 11.29 18.60
C SER A 15 -11.86 10.19 18.67
N THR A 16 -12.98 10.37 17.96
CA THR A 16 -14.08 9.38 17.95
C THR A 16 -14.02 8.44 16.78
N LEU A 17 -13.05 8.62 15.88
CA LEU A 17 -12.92 7.82 14.65
C LEU A 17 -12.05 6.59 14.88
N SER A 18 -12.35 5.50 14.19
CA SER A 18 -11.47 4.33 14.11
C SER A 18 -10.19 4.67 13.35
N GLY A 19 -9.20 3.76 13.39
CA GLY A 19 -7.97 3.91 12.62
C GLY A 19 -8.20 4.09 11.12
N GLY A 20 -9.10 3.29 10.53
CA GLY A 20 -9.45 3.39 9.12
C GLY A 20 -10.15 4.71 8.78
N GLU A 21 -11.06 5.14 9.64
CA GLU A 21 -11.75 6.42 9.48
C GLU A 21 -10.78 7.60 9.56
N ARG A 22 -9.82 7.55 10.50
CA ARG A 22 -8.78 8.57 10.60
C ARG A 22 -7.93 8.66 9.35
N GLN A 23 -7.54 7.52 8.81
CA GLN A 23 -6.75 7.47 7.58
C GLN A 23 -7.52 8.10 6.41
N ARG A 24 -8.80 7.82 6.29
CA ARG A 24 -9.62 8.41 5.23
C ARG A 24 -9.77 9.93 5.39
N VAL A 25 -9.94 10.41 6.61
CA VAL A 25 -10.01 11.86 6.87
C VAL A 25 -8.69 12.55 6.51
N GLN A 26 -7.56 11.96 6.89
CA GLN A 26 -6.25 12.51 6.54
C GLN A 26 -6.02 12.50 5.04
N LEU A 27 -6.44 11.44 4.35
CA LEU A 27 -6.37 11.36 2.89
C LEU A 27 -7.23 12.44 2.23
N ALA A 28 -8.45 12.66 2.73
CA ALA A 28 -9.33 13.69 2.22
C ALA A 28 -8.72 15.08 2.38
N ARG A 29 -8.07 15.36 3.51
CA ARG A 29 -7.38 16.64 3.74
C ARG A 29 -6.23 16.85 2.75
N ALA A 30 -5.45 15.80 2.50
CA ALA A 30 -4.36 15.87 1.53
C ALA A 30 -4.90 16.12 0.12
N LEU A 31 -5.96 15.43 -0.27
CA LEU A 31 -6.59 15.59 -1.60
C LEU A 31 -7.24 16.95 -1.80
N ALA A 32 -7.70 17.59 -0.72
CA ALA A 32 -8.30 18.92 -0.80
C ALA A 32 -7.31 19.99 -1.29
N GLN A 33 -6.02 19.72 -1.20
CA GLN A 33 -4.97 20.61 -1.71
C GLN A 33 -4.65 20.39 -3.19
N GLU A 34 -5.33 19.46 -3.84
CA GLU A 34 -5.15 19.11 -5.26
C GLU A 34 -3.68 18.82 -5.61
N PRO A 35 -3.04 17.86 -4.94
CA PRO A 35 -1.61 17.60 -5.15
C PRO A 35 -1.35 16.91 -6.48
N ARG A 36 -0.15 17.13 -7.05
CA ARG A 36 0.37 16.36 -8.17
C ARG A 36 1.04 15.06 -7.73
N LEU A 37 1.52 15.05 -6.50
CA LEU A 37 2.15 13.89 -5.87
C LEU A 37 1.58 13.75 -4.47
N LEU A 38 1.07 12.57 -4.17
CA LEU A 38 0.60 12.20 -2.85
C LEU A 38 1.63 11.29 -2.19
N VAL A 39 2.05 11.62 -0.97
CA VAL A 39 2.99 10.78 -0.22
C VAL A 39 2.26 10.21 0.99
N LEU A 40 2.25 8.88 1.10
CA LEU A 40 1.63 8.16 2.21
C LEU A 40 2.70 7.32 2.90
N ASP A 41 2.96 7.62 4.17
CA ASP A 41 3.95 6.90 4.96
C ASP A 41 3.25 5.86 5.84
N GLU A 42 3.46 4.58 5.49
CA GLU A 42 2.90 3.43 6.19
C GLU A 42 1.39 3.57 6.47
N PRO A 43 0.57 3.85 5.44
CA PRO A 43 -0.83 4.19 5.65
C PRO A 43 -1.68 3.01 6.13
N THR A 44 -1.18 1.78 6.01
CA THR A 44 -1.88 0.57 6.43
C THR A 44 -1.54 0.12 7.85
N ASN A 45 -0.62 0.82 8.54
CA ASN A 45 -0.25 0.48 9.91
C ASN A 45 -1.46 0.54 10.84
N HIS A 46 -1.57 -0.48 11.70
CA HIS A 46 -2.62 -0.62 12.71
C HIS A 46 -4.03 -0.78 12.15
N LEU A 47 -4.17 -1.01 10.84
CA LEU A 47 -5.46 -1.34 10.23
C LEU A 47 -5.63 -2.85 10.12
N ASP A 48 -6.87 -3.32 10.28
CA ASP A 48 -7.19 -4.72 9.97
C ASP A 48 -7.16 -4.95 8.45
N ILE A 49 -7.21 -6.21 8.04
CA ILE A 49 -7.11 -6.59 6.63
C ILE A 49 -8.15 -5.87 5.78
N ARG A 50 -9.38 -5.83 6.23
CA ARG A 50 -10.47 -5.18 5.48
C ARG A 50 -10.17 -3.72 5.19
N HIS A 51 -9.76 -2.98 6.22
CA HIS A 51 -9.45 -1.55 6.09
C HIS A 51 -8.18 -1.30 5.27
N GLN A 52 -7.18 -2.18 5.38
CA GLN A 52 -5.98 -2.10 4.54
C GLN A 52 -6.34 -2.21 3.06
N LEU A 53 -7.13 -3.20 2.69
CA LEU A 53 -7.54 -3.42 1.31
C LEU A 53 -8.42 -2.27 0.79
N GLN A 54 -9.36 -1.79 1.61
CA GLN A 54 -10.22 -0.68 1.24
C GLN A 54 -9.43 0.61 1.00
N LEU A 55 -8.47 0.91 1.87
CA LEU A 55 -7.64 2.10 1.74
C LEU A 55 -6.80 2.07 0.46
N LEU A 56 -6.12 0.95 0.22
CA LEU A 56 -5.26 0.85 -0.96
C LEU A 56 -6.05 0.81 -2.26
N ALA A 57 -7.23 0.18 -2.26
CA ALA A 57 -8.12 0.23 -3.42
C ALA A 57 -8.59 1.67 -3.71
N LEU A 58 -8.90 2.42 -2.66
CA LEU A 58 -9.28 3.82 -2.78
C LEU A 58 -8.12 4.65 -3.36
N VAL A 59 -6.92 4.50 -2.82
CA VAL A 59 -5.73 5.21 -3.30
C VAL A 59 -5.45 4.87 -4.77
N ARG A 60 -5.54 3.59 -5.13
CA ARG A 60 -5.32 3.17 -6.52
C ARG A 60 -6.34 3.76 -7.49
N ALA A 61 -7.56 3.99 -7.04
CA ALA A 61 -8.62 4.61 -7.86
C ALA A 61 -8.42 6.12 -8.06
N LEU A 62 -7.54 6.76 -7.29
CA LEU A 62 -7.25 8.18 -7.45
C LEU A 62 -6.41 8.42 -8.69
N ASP A 63 -6.69 9.54 -9.37
CA ASP A 63 -5.91 9.97 -10.52
C ASP A 63 -4.77 10.90 -10.07
N VAL A 64 -3.93 10.40 -9.18
CA VAL A 64 -2.81 11.14 -8.57
C VAL A 64 -1.63 10.21 -8.44
N THR A 65 -0.46 10.66 -8.88
CA THR A 65 0.78 9.91 -8.64
C THR A 65 0.99 9.80 -7.13
N THR A 66 1.15 8.57 -6.63
CA THR A 66 1.25 8.30 -5.20
C THR A 66 2.52 7.54 -4.90
N LEU A 67 3.28 8.05 -3.94
CA LEU A 67 4.41 7.34 -3.33
C LEU A 67 3.95 6.82 -1.97
N VAL A 68 4.01 5.52 -1.78
CA VAL A 68 3.55 4.88 -0.55
C VAL A 68 4.64 3.97 0.01
N THR A 69 4.84 4.03 1.32
CA THR A 69 5.70 3.07 2.01
C THR A 69 4.84 1.95 2.60
N LEU A 70 5.23 0.71 2.34
CA LEU A 70 4.51 -0.47 2.81
C LEU A 70 5.50 -1.51 3.33
N HIS A 71 5.15 -2.16 4.43
CA HIS A 71 5.91 -3.29 4.96
C HIS A 71 5.40 -4.63 4.43
N ASP A 72 4.12 -4.72 4.12
CA ASP A 72 3.52 -5.93 3.59
C ASP A 72 3.83 -6.05 2.09
N LEU A 73 4.64 -7.04 1.74
CA LEU A 73 5.07 -7.23 0.36
C LEU A 73 3.92 -7.63 -0.56
N ASN A 74 2.93 -8.34 -0.05
CA ASN A 74 1.75 -8.70 -0.83
C ASN A 74 0.88 -7.49 -1.15
N LEU A 75 0.73 -6.57 -0.22
CA LEU A 75 0.03 -5.32 -0.48
C LEU A 75 0.77 -4.49 -1.54
N ALA A 76 2.10 -4.41 -1.43
CA ALA A 76 2.91 -3.71 -2.43
C ALA A 76 2.76 -4.35 -3.81
N ALA A 77 2.88 -5.67 -3.89
CA ALA A 77 2.77 -6.41 -5.16
C ALA A 77 1.38 -6.25 -5.80
N SER A 78 0.33 -6.17 -4.99
CA SER A 78 -1.05 -6.11 -5.49
C SER A 78 -1.49 -4.71 -5.91
N TYR A 79 -0.99 -3.67 -5.25
CA TYR A 79 -1.52 -2.33 -5.42
C TYR A 79 -0.58 -1.33 -6.07
N CYS A 80 0.73 -1.59 -6.11
CA CYS A 80 1.69 -0.66 -6.68
C CYS A 80 2.00 -1.01 -8.14
N ASP A 81 2.12 0.02 -8.96
CA ASP A 81 2.52 -0.14 -10.37
C ASP A 81 4.03 -0.36 -10.49
N GLU A 82 4.80 0.30 -9.62
CA GLU A 82 6.24 0.14 -9.55
C GLU A 82 6.67 -0.04 -8.10
N ILE A 83 7.70 -0.84 -7.92
CA ILE A 83 8.28 -1.14 -6.61
C ILE A 83 9.70 -0.58 -6.55
N VAL A 84 10.02 0.06 -5.43
CA VAL A 84 11.39 0.44 -5.08
C VAL A 84 11.73 -0.23 -3.77
N VAL A 85 12.77 -1.06 -3.77
CA VAL A 85 13.22 -1.76 -2.57
C VAL A 85 14.41 -1.03 -1.98
N LEU A 86 14.28 -0.69 -0.70
CA LEU A 86 15.33 -0.01 0.07
C LEU A 86 15.96 -0.98 1.06
N GLU A 87 17.28 -0.94 1.14
CA GLU A 87 18.06 -1.65 2.16
C GLU A 87 19.14 -0.73 2.67
N HIS A 88 19.16 -0.50 3.99
CA HIS A 88 20.13 0.41 4.63
C HIS A 88 20.18 1.80 3.97
N GLY A 89 19.01 2.33 3.63
CA GLY A 89 18.87 3.66 3.04
C GLY A 89 19.27 3.75 1.57
N ARG A 90 19.50 2.62 0.90
CA ARG A 90 19.88 2.58 -0.52
C ARG A 90 18.87 1.80 -1.33
N VAL A 91 18.67 2.23 -2.57
CA VAL A 91 17.85 1.50 -3.53
C VAL A 91 18.63 0.27 -4.01
N VAL A 92 18.10 -0.92 -3.75
CA VAL A 92 18.72 -2.18 -4.18
C VAL A 92 17.98 -2.84 -5.35
N ALA A 93 16.75 -2.44 -5.61
CA ALA A 93 15.99 -2.89 -6.77
C ALA A 93 14.84 -1.91 -7.05
N SER A 94 14.47 -1.80 -8.32
CA SER A 94 13.29 -1.04 -8.72
C SER A 94 12.74 -1.58 -10.03
N GLY A 95 11.43 -1.46 -10.23
CA GLY A 95 10.76 -1.90 -11.43
C GLY A 95 9.35 -2.41 -11.16
N LEU A 96 8.81 -3.17 -12.08
CA LEU A 96 7.49 -3.79 -11.93
C LEU A 96 7.53 -4.85 -10.82
N PRO A 97 6.41 -5.09 -10.14
CA PRO A 97 6.38 -6.08 -9.05
C PRO A 97 6.96 -7.44 -9.45
N GLY A 98 6.60 -7.97 -10.63
CA GLY A 98 7.11 -9.26 -11.09
C GLY A 98 8.60 -9.28 -11.42
N GLU A 99 9.17 -8.13 -11.78
CA GLU A 99 10.60 -8.00 -12.03
C GLU A 99 11.41 -7.89 -10.72
N VAL A 100 10.83 -7.24 -9.73
CA VAL A 100 11.50 -6.96 -8.45
C VAL A 100 11.41 -8.12 -7.49
N PHE A 101 10.19 -8.67 -7.30
CA PHE A 101 9.96 -9.73 -6.32
C PHE A 101 10.31 -11.11 -6.87
N THR A 102 11.58 -11.33 -7.13
CA THR A 102 12.10 -12.66 -7.50
C THR A 102 12.42 -13.46 -6.24
N PRO A 103 12.42 -14.82 -6.32
CA PRO A 103 12.85 -15.65 -5.19
C PRO A 103 14.26 -15.27 -4.69
N GLN A 104 15.15 -14.92 -5.59
CA GLN A 104 16.54 -14.54 -5.27
C GLN A 104 16.59 -13.25 -4.46
N LEU A 105 15.86 -12.20 -4.89
CA LEU A 105 15.82 -10.94 -4.17
C LEU A 105 15.16 -11.10 -2.80
N LEU A 106 14.07 -11.86 -2.73
CA LEU A 106 13.34 -12.07 -1.48
C LEU A 106 14.20 -12.80 -0.46
N GLN A 107 14.99 -13.78 -0.89
CA GLN A 107 15.95 -14.46 0.00
C GLN A 107 17.08 -13.53 0.42
N ARG A 108 17.66 -12.79 -0.50
CA ARG A 108 18.82 -11.94 -0.24
C ARG A 108 18.49 -10.74 0.64
N VAL A 109 17.38 -10.05 0.36
CA VAL A 109 17.05 -8.80 1.05
C VAL A 109 16.20 -9.04 2.29
N PHE A 110 15.20 -9.91 2.19
CA PHE A 110 14.22 -10.13 3.27
C PHE A 110 14.49 -11.42 4.06
N GLY A 111 15.39 -12.27 3.59
CA GLY A 111 15.75 -13.50 4.29
C GLY A 111 14.65 -14.55 4.31
N VAL A 112 13.74 -14.52 3.35
CA VAL A 112 12.62 -15.46 3.27
C VAL A 112 12.69 -16.29 1.99
N ARG A 113 12.31 -17.55 2.12
CA ARG A 113 12.08 -18.42 0.97
C ARG A 113 10.71 -18.10 0.43
N ALA A 114 10.64 -17.68 -0.82
CA ALA A 114 9.38 -17.24 -1.41
C ALA A 114 9.33 -17.54 -2.90
N ASP A 115 8.13 -17.59 -3.43
CA ASP A 115 7.86 -17.65 -4.85
C ASP A 115 6.63 -16.80 -5.15
N THR A 116 6.29 -16.66 -6.39
CA THR A 116 5.15 -15.85 -6.81
C THR A 116 4.13 -16.68 -7.58
N LEU A 117 2.89 -16.29 -7.47
CA LEU A 117 1.80 -16.84 -8.26
C LEU A 117 0.79 -15.75 -8.59
N VAL A 118 -0.17 -16.06 -9.41
CA VAL A 118 -1.26 -15.13 -9.73
C VAL A 118 -2.41 -15.36 -8.77
N ASN A 119 -2.86 -14.29 -8.11
CA ASN A 119 -4.01 -14.36 -7.23
C ASN A 119 -5.28 -14.63 -8.06
N PRO A 120 -6.00 -15.74 -7.81
CA PRO A 120 -7.17 -16.08 -8.61
C PRO A 120 -8.34 -15.13 -8.47
N LEU A 121 -8.38 -14.33 -7.40
CA LEU A 121 -9.46 -13.36 -7.17
C LEU A 121 -9.21 -12.04 -7.89
N THR A 122 -7.94 -11.65 -8.07
CA THR A 122 -7.60 -10.31 -8.57
C THR A 122 -6.83 -10.33 -9.87
N GLY A 123 -6.21 -11.45 -10.24
CA GLY A 123 -5.29 -11.54 -11.37
C GLY A 123 -3.95 -10.88 -11.14
N ARG A 124 -3.66 -10.44 -9.90
CA ARG A 124 -2.42 -9.73 -9.57
C ARG A 124 -1.41 -10.66 -8.92
N LEU A 125 -0.16 -10.18 -8.85
CA LEU A 125 0.93 -10.94 -8.26
C LEU A 125 0.69 -11.19 -6.77
N GLN A 126 0.94 -12.41 -6.36
CA GLN A 126 0.85 -12.87 -4.98
C GLN A 126 2.15 -13.56 -4.60
N LEU A 127 2.72 -13.18 -3.45
CA LEU A 127 3.89 -13.84 -2.90
C LEU A 127 3.44 -14.94 -1.94
N VAL A 128 4.11 -16.09 -2.01
CA VAL A 128 3.90 -17.20 -1.09
C VAL A 128 5.22 -17.52 -0.42
N TYR A 129 5.17 -17.78 0.88
CA TYR A 129 6.36 -17.94 1.72
C TYR A 129 6.44 -19.34 2.29
N ALA A 130 7.66 -19.77 2.56
CA ALA A 130 7.94 -20.99 3.29
C ALA A 130 9.05 -20.75 4.32
N ASP A 131 9.15 -21.63 5.30
CA ASP A 131 10.27 -21.61 6.23
C ASP A 131 11.56 -21.84 5.47
N SER A 132 12.57 -21.12 5.85
CA SER A 132 13.90 -21.26 5.25
C SER A 132 14.71 -22.38 5.90
#